data_599c74ed00934be5c13a6b3cc24e518a
#
_entry.id   599c74ed00934be5c13a6b3cc24e518a
#
_cell.length_a   1.000
_cell.length_b   1.000
_cell.length_c   1.000
_cell.angle_alpha   90.00
_cell.angle_beta   90.00
_cell.angle_gamma   90.00
#
_symmetry.space_group_name_H-M   'P 1'
#
loop_
_entity.id
_entity.type
_entity.pdbx_description
1 polymer ?
#
loop_
_entity_poly.entity_id
_entity_poly.type
_entity_poly.pdbx_seq_one_letter_code
_entity_poly.pdbx_strand_id
1 'polypeptide(L)'
;MSDLYDRQETLDLNTDIKVLVVGVGGIGFHVVKGLAMAGVDDIVMFDDDIVEIHNLPRLDVPMDTLGKNKATLLKSFIDQMRPDNSVVGYPFRSNFDVCDCTDYDILIDCTDNHESQLNHQEYANTNGLKYMKVGYNGNHITIANSVAEWDTGDTPDGYTITPSFISPAIIVAGLAVNIVLTEQDKEISIDINEMYN
;
A
#
# COMPACT_ATOMS: atom_id res chain seq x y z
N MET A 1 17.12 -28.54 -1.20
CA MET A 1 15.77 -27.91 -1.21
C MET A 1 15.95 -26.67 -2.03
N SER A 2 15.05 -26.39 -3.00
CA SER A 2 15.06 -25.10 -3.68
C SER A 2 14.80 -24.01 -2.66
N ASP A 3 15.50 -22.89 -2.76
CA ASP A 3 15.23 -21.72 -1.95
C ASP A 3 13.84 -21.18 -2.30
N LEU A 4 13.20 -20.53 -1.35
CA LEU A 4 11.87 -19.97 -1.53
C LEU A 4 11.83 -18.98 -2.71
N TYR A 5 12.94 -18.32 -2.97
CA TYR A 5 13.10 -17.24 -3.97
C TYR A 5 13.89 -17.63 -5.22
N ASP A 6 14.25 -18.91 -5.41
CA ASP A 6 15.05 -19.37 -6.57
C ASP A 6 14.56 -18.83 -7.92
N ARG A 7 13.25 -18.64 -8.07
CA ARG A 7 12.67 -18.19 -9.34
C ARG A 7 12.78 -16.69 -9.60
N GLN A 8 13.10 -15.92 -8.58
CA GLN A 8 13.27 -14.46 -8.70
C GLN A 8 14.74 -14.00 -8.60
N GLU A 9 15.68 -14.91 -8.26
CA GLU A 9 17.11 -14.58 -8.15
C GLU A 9 17.70 -13.84 -9.37
N THR A 10 17.18 -14.13 -10.57
CA THR A 10 17.67 -13.53 -11.81
C THR A 10 17.05 -12.15 -12.12
N LEU A 11 16.11 -11.68 -11.31
CA LEU A 11 15.35 -10.45 -11.58
C LEU A 11 15.98 -9.20 -10.95
N ASP A 12 17.05 -9.35 -10.17
CA ASP A 12 17.75 -8.25 -9.48
C ASP A 12 16.78 -7.35 -8.69
N LEU A 13 15.95 -7.98 -7.85
CA LEU A 13 14.96 -7.27 -7.04
C LEU A 13 15.60 -6.77 -5.74
N ASN A 14 15.37 -5.50 -5.41
CA ASN A 14 15.74 -4.95 -4.10
C ASN A 14 14.73 -5.37 -3.03
N THR A 15 15.04 -6.43 -2.28
CA THR A 15 14.23 -6.92 -1.16
C THR A 15 14.75 -6.47 0.22
N ASP A 16 15.91 -5.82 0.28
CA ASP A 16 16.48 -5.27 1.51
C ASP A 16 15.90 -3.89 1.87
N ILE A 17 14.93 -3.42 1.09
CA ILE A 17 14.27 -2.12 1.26
C ILE A 17 13.34 -2.12 2.49
N LYS A 18 13.33 -1.02 3.24
CA LYS A 18 12.43 -0.80 4.38
C LYS A 18 11.25 0.07 3.96
N VAL A 19 10.04 -0.41 4.17
CA VAL A 19 8.82 0.18 3.60
C VAL A 19 7.81 0.58 4.67
N LEU A 20 7.39 1.84 4.67
CA LEU A 20 6.21 2.30 5.39
C LEU A 20 4.99 2.27 4.46
N VAL A 21 3.88 1.71 4.90
CA VAL A 21 2.62 1.73 4.16
C VAL A 21 1.52 2.36 5.02
N VAL A 22 0.86 3.38 4.51
CA VAL A 22 -0.27 4.03 5.18
C VAL A 22 -1.55 3.77 4.40
N GLY A 23 -2.57 3.27 5.11
CA GLY A 23 -3.82 2.79 4.52
C GLY A 23 -3.71 1.34 4.02
N VAL A 24 -4.41 0.42 4.69
CA VAL A 24 -4.47 -1.03 4.35
C VAL A 24 -5.86 -1.37 3.79
N GLY A 25 -6.37 -0.48 2.93
CA GLY A 25 -7.57 -0.69 2.14
C GLY A 25 -7.33 -1.55 0.91
N GLY A 26 -8.19 -1.42 -0.11
CA GLY A 26 -8.12 -2.23 -1.32
C GLY A 26 -6.76 -2.22 -2.03
N ILE A 27 -5.99 -1.14 -1.95
CA ILE A 27 -4.65 -1.04 -2.53
C ILE A 27 -3.60 -1.54 -1.54
N GLY A 28 -3.49 -0.88 -0.38
CA GLY A 28 -2.40 -1.13 0.56
C GLY A 28 -2.35 -2.56 1.07
N PHE A 29 -3.50 -3.23 1.18
CA PHE A 29 -3.57 -4.66 1.47
C PHE A 29 -2.77 -5.50 0.46
N HIS A 30 -2.96 -5.24 -0.83
CA HIS A 30 -2.26 -5.96 -1.89
C HIS A 30 -0.81 -5.52 -2.06
N VAL A 31 -0.47 -4.25 -1.79
CA VAL A 31 0.91 -3.74 -1.77
C VAL A 31 1.72 -4.45 -0.70
N VAL A 32 1.26 -4.42 0.56
CA VAL A 32 1.98 -5.08 1.68
C VAL A 32 2.11 -6.58 1.45
N LYS A 33 1.00 -7.25 1.04
CA LYS A 33 1.01 -8.67 0.70
C LYS A 33 2.02 -8.98 -0.42
N GLY A 34 2.05 -8.17 -1.48
CA GLY A 34 2.95 -8.34 -2.62
C GLY A 34 4.42 -8.17 -2.24
N LEU A 35 4.76 -7.12 -1.49
CA LEU A 35 6.11 -6.88 -0.98
C LEU A 35 6.59 -8.04 -0.08
N ALA A 36 5.78 -8.44 0.90
CA ALA A 36 6.12 -9.55 1.79
C ALA A 36 6.28 -10.88 1.03
N MET A 37 5.45 -11.16 0.01
CA MET A 37 5.59 -12.35 -0.83
C MET A 37 6.84 -12.31 -1.70
N ALA A 38 7.31 -11.14 -2.11
CA ALA A 38 8.55 -10.96 -2.85
C ALA A 38 9.81 -11.04 -1.99
N GLY A 39 9.66 -11.06 -0.65
CA GLY A 39 10.77 -11.20 0.29
C GLY A 39 11.20 -9.92 0.97
N VAL A 40 10.41 -8.84 0.89
CA VAL A 40 10.64 -7.66 1.74
C VAL A 40 10.20 -8.00 3.15
N ASP A 41 11.13 -7.97 4.08
CA ASP A 41 10.88 -8.34 5.48
C ASP A 41 10.54 -7.13 6.37
N ASP A 42 11.12 -5.97 6.10
CA ASP A 42 10.96 -4.79 6.95
C ASP A 42 9.84 -3.88 6.43
N ILE A 43 8.61 -4.21 6.82
CA ILE A 43 7.40 -3.47 6.45
C ILE A 43 6.66 -3.03 7.71
N VAL A 44 6.42 -1.73 7.83
CA VAL A 44 5.48 -1.18 8.82
C VAL A 44 4.24 -0.65 8.11
N MET A 45 3.06 -1.02 8.61
CA MET A 45 1.79 -0.54 8.07
C MET A 45 0.88 0.04 9.15
N PHE A 46 0.09 1.07 8.77
CA PHE A 46 -0.86 1.76 9.63
C PHE A 46 -2.24 1.76 9.01
N ASP A 47 -3.26 1.37 9.79
CA ASP A 47 -4.68 1.50 9.41
C ASP A 47 -5.56 1.39 10.66
N ASP A 48 -6.40 2.39 10.94
CA ASP A 48 -7.32 2.41 12.08
C ASP A 48 -8.67 1.75 11.78
N ASP A 49 -8.96 1.45 10.53
CA ASP A 49 -10.23 0.87 10.10
C ASP A 49 -10.38 -0.61 10.46
N ILE A 50 -11.63 -1.01 10.55
CA ILE A 50 -12.02 -2.42 10.61
C ILE A 50 -12.51 -2.92 9.25
N VAL A 51 -12.51 -4.22 9.08
CA VAL A 51 -13.11 -4.86 7.89
C VAL A 51 -14.63 -4.75 7.95
N GLU A 52 -15.21 -4.12 6.95
CA GLU A 52 -16.64 -3.97 6.75
C GLU A 52 -17.11 -4.72 5.50
N ILE A 53 -18.41 -5.00 5.42
CA ILE A 53 -18.98 -5.81 4.33
C ILE A 53 -18.70 -5.22 2.95
N HIS A 54 -18.71 -3.90 2.81
CA HIS A 54 -18.42 -3.20 1.55
C HIS A 54 -16.92 -3.23 1.18
N ASN A 55 -16.03 -3.68 2.07
CA ASN A 55 -14.61 -3.87 1.76
C ASN A 55 -14.34 -5.21 1.05
N LEU A 56 -15.15 -6.24 1.32
CA LEU A 56 -14.92 -7.60 0.82
C LEU A 56 -14.74 -7.71 -0.70
N PRO A 57 -15.44 -6.91 -1.56
CA PRO A 57 -15.21 -6.97 -3.00
C PRO A 57 -13.80 -6.58 -3.48
N ARG A 58 -12.97 -6.00 -2.60
CA ARG A 58 -11.61 -5.55 -2.92
C ARG A 58 -10.53 -5.93 -1.90
N LEU A 59 -10.93 -6.63 -0.83
CA LEU A 59 -10.03 -7.26 0.11
C LEU A 59 -10.11 -8.78 -0.05
N ASP A 60 -8.97 -9.42 -0.18
CA ASP A 60 -8.85 -10.89 -0.24
C ASP A 60 -8.90 -11.50 1.17
N VAL A 61 -10.06 -11.38 1.82
CA VAL A 61 -10.27 -11.82 3.21
C VAL A 61 -11.57 -12.61 3.38
N PRO A 62 -11.60 -13.62 4.28
CA PRO A 62 -12.81 -14.37 4.60
C PRO A 62 -13.89 -13.52 5.29
N MET A 63 -15.17 -13.92 5.15
CA MET A 63 -16.32 -13.28 5.78
C MET A 63 -16.25 -13.21 7.31
N ASP A 64 -15.61 -14.17 7.96
CA ASP A 64 -15.45 -14.22 9.42
C ASP A 64 -14.42 -13.23 9.98
N THR A 65 -13.82 -12.44 9.10
CA THR A 65 -12.92 -11.35 9.46
C THR A 65 -13.61 -10.01 9.67
N LEU A 66 -14.91 -9.91 9.41
CA LEU A 66 -15.69 -8.70 9.67
C LEU A 66 -15.49 -8.19 11.10
N GLY A 67 -15.27 -6.89 11.23
CA GLY A 67 -15.01 -6.23 12.51
C GLY A 67 -13.57 -6.31 13.01
N LYS A 68 -12.69 -7.08 12.36
CA LYS A 68 -11.25 -7.08 12.71
C LYS A 68 -10.55 -5.87 12.08
N ASN A 69 -9.58 -5.28 12.79
CA ASN A 69 -8.77 -4.21 12.23
C ASN A 69 -7.97 -4.70 11.02
N LYS A 70 -7.89 -3.88 9.97
CA LYS A 70 -7.28 -4.26 8.68
C LYS A 70 -5.79 -4.53 8.80
N ALA A 71 -5.03 -3.67 9.50
CA ALA A 71 -3.57 -3.81 9.63
C ALA A 71 -3.18 -5.06 10.43
N THR A 72 -3.83 -5.28 11.59
CA THR A 72 -3.54 -6.46 12.41
C THR A 72 -4.01 -7.76 11.75
N LEU A 73 -5.08 -7.72 10.97
CA LEU A 73 -5.55 -8.86 10.21
C LEU A 73 -4.54 -9.24 9.11
N LEU A 74 -4.10 -8.27 8.32
CA LEU A 74 -3.12 -8.52 7.26
C LEU A 74 -1.80 -9.04 7.83
N LYS A 75 -1.33 -8.45 8.96
CA LYS A 75 -0.17 -8.97 9.69
C LYS A 75 -0.33 -10.46 10.01
N SER A 76 -1.48 -10.87 10.53
CA SER A 76 -1.72 -12.27 10.87
C SER A 76 -1.71 -13.21 9.66
N PHE A 77 -2.11 -12.73 8.49
CA PHE A 77 -2.01 -13.50 7.24
C PHE A 77 -0.58 -13.61 6.74
N ILE A 78 0.19 -12.52 6.83
CA ILE A 78 1.60 -12.53 6.45
C ILE A 78 2.38 -13.48 7.34
N ASP A 79 2.15 -13.51 8.64
CA ASP A 79 2.79 -14.45 9.57
C ASP A 79 2.55 -15.93 9.23
N GLN A 80 1.37 -16.23 8.67
CA GLN A 80 1.07 -17.60 8.23
C GLN A 80 1.77 -17.95 6.91
N MET A 81 1.96 -16.98 6.02
CA MET A 81 2.61 -17.16 4.73
C MET A 81 4.14 -17.06 4.82
N ARG A 82 4.63 -16.24 5.74
CA ARG A 82 6.03 -15.85 5.92
C ARG A 82 6.36 -15.76 7.41
N PRO A 83 6.57 -16.88 8.10
CA PRO A 83 6.80 -16.89 9.56
C PRO A 83 8.04 -16.11 10.02
N ASP A 84 9.03 -15.96 9.14
CA ASP A 84 10.32 -15.31 9.44
C ASP A 84 10.33 -13.80 9.09
N ASN A 85 9.16 -13.22 8.74
CA ASN A 85 9.06 -11.80 8.41
C ASN A 85 9.15 -10.88 9.64
N SER A 86 9.54 -9.61 9.42
CA SER A 86 9.55 -8.54 10.42
C SER A 86 8.42 -7.52 10.20
N VAL A 87 7.34 -7.90 9.52
CA VAL A 87 6.21 -7.01 9.23
C VAL A 87 5.47 -6.63 10.50
N VAL A 88 5.16 -5.33 10.67
CA VAL A 88 4.42 -4.80 11.81
C VAL A 88 3.15 -4.09 11.34
N GLY A 89 2.01 -4.41 11.95
CA GLY A 89 0.73 -3.76 11.67
C GLY A 89 0.21 -2.99 12.88
N TYR A 90 0.07 -1.67 12.76
CA TYR A 90 -0.46 -0.80 13.78
C TYR A 90 -1.94 -0.49 13.55
N PRO A 91 -2.83 -0.78 14.53
CA PRO A 91 -4.28 -0.60 14.41
C PRO A 91 -4.73 0.83 14.73
N PHE A 92 -4.04 1.83 14.22
CA PHE A 92 -4.34 3.24 14.41
C PHE A 92 -3.82 4.06 13.23
N ARG A 93 -4.27 5.32 13.13
CA ARG A 93 -3.78 6.26 12.11
C ARG A 93 -2.28 6.42 12.19
N SER A 94 -1.68 6.77 11.06
CA SER A 94 -0.25 7.01 10.98
C SER A 94 0.23 7.93 12.10
N ASN A 95 1.02 7.37 13.00
CA ASN A 95 1.75 8.10 14.02
C ASN A 95 3.19 7.58 13.99
N PHE A 96 4.02 8.26 13.25
CA PHE A 96 5.41 7.85 13.01
C PHE A 96 6.31 7.97 14.25
N ASP A 97 5.82 8.62 15.33
CA ASP A 97 6.53 8.70 16.61
C ASP A 97 6.54 7.37 17.39
N VAL A 98 5.65 6.43 17.05
CA VAL A 98 5.54 5.12 17.73
C VAL A 98 6.51 4.08 17.21
N CYS A 99 7.10 4.32 16.06
CA CYS A 99 8.20 3.54 15.50
C CYS A 99 9.35 4.49 15.19
N ASP A 100 10.58 4.03 15.25
CA ASP A 100 11.71 4.79 14.71
C ASP A 100 11.68 4.67 13.18
N CYS A 101 10.71 5.36 12.56
CA CYS A 101 10.41 5.24 11.14
C CYS A 101 11.29 6.14 10.26
N THR A 102 12.27 6.83 10.83
CA THR A 102 13.21 7.69 10.09
C THR A 102 14.27 6.91 9.31
N ASP A 103 14.44 5.62 9.64
CA ASP A 103 15.39 4.71 8.98
C ASP A 103 14.72 3.90 7.84
N TYR A 104 13.57 4.35 7.35
CA TYR A 104 12.87 3.71 6.23
C TYR A 104 13.25 4.39 4.91
N ASP A 105 13.16 3.62 3.81
CA ASP A 105 13.56 4.08 2.48
C ASP A 105 12.42 4.76 1.73
N ILE A 106 11.19 4.26 1.93
CA ILE A 106 10.02 4.73 1.20
C ILE A 106 8.76 4.71 2.07
N LEU A 107 7.91 5.73 1.88
CA LEU A 107 6.55 5.80 2.38
C LEU A 107 5.58 5.64 1.21
N ILE A 108 4.78 4.57 1.23
CA ILE A 108 3.72 4.30 0.26
C ILE A 108 2.38 4.70 0.88
N ASP A 109 1.76 5.72 0.31
CA ASP A 109 0.49 6.27 0.76
C ASP A 109 -0.67 5.73 -0.09
N CYS A 110 -1.48 4.88 0.53
CA CYS A 110 -2.69 4.28 -0.06
C CYS A 110 -3.97 4.84 0.56
N THR A 111 -3.89 6.00 1.22
CA THR A 111 -5.04 6.67 1.82
C THR A 111 -5.82 7.46 0.77
N ASP A 112 -7.08 7.77 1.09
CA ASP A 112 -8.00 8.55 0.25
C ASP A 112 -8.24 9.98 0.79
N ASN A 113 -7.61 10.36 1.91
CA ASN A 113 -7.77 11.67 2.53
C ASN A 113 -6.62 12.61 2.15
N HIS A 114 -6.95 13.69 1.46
CA HIS A 114 -5.97 14.64 0.93
C HIS A 114 -5.09 15.30 2.02
N GLU A 115 -5.68 15.71 3.14
CA GLU A 115 -4.93 16.32 4.25
C GLU A 115 -3.92 15.33 4.84
N SER A 116 -4.34 14.08 5.02
CA SER A 116 -3.44 13.01 5.47
C SER A 116 -2.29 12.79 4.49
N GLN A 117 -2.58 12.78 3.18
CA GLN A 117 -1.57 12.61 2.13
C GLN A 117 -0.52 13.73 2.15
N LEU A 118 -0.94 14.98 2.31
CA LEU A 118 -0.01 16.12 2.45
C LEU A 118 0.89 15.95 3.67
N ASN A 119 0.34 15.56 4.82
CA ASN A 119 1.10 15.33 6.04
C ASN A 119 2.11 14.17 5.89
N HIS A 120 1.70 13.09 5.20
CA HIS A 120 2.59 11.95 4.92
C HIS A 120 3.73 12.35 3.97
N GLN A 121 3.42 13.11 2.93
CA GLN A 121 4.45 13.63 2.01
C GLN A 121 5.44 14.56 2.74
N GLU A 122 4.94 15.46 3.59
CA GLU A 122 5.79 16.35 4.39
C GLU A 122 6.70 15.55 5.33
N TYR A 123 6.15 14.53 6.00
CA TYR A 123 6.94 13.62 6.83
C TYR A 123 8.04 12.92 6.02
N ALA A 124 7.72 12.34 4.87
CA ALA A 124 8.68 11.67 4.02
C ALA A 124 9.80 12.62 3.58
N ASN A 125 9.45 13.80 3.09
CA ASN A 125 10.42 14.82 2.66
C ASN A 125 11.34 15.28 3.79
N THR A 126 10.79 15.48 4.98
CA THR A 126 11.55 15.96 6.16
C THR A 126 12.56 14.92 6.62
N ASN A 127 12.24 13.64 6.51
CA ASN A 127 13.08 12.53 6.97
C ASN A 127 13.88 11.86 5.84
N GLY A 128 13.81 12.38 4.61
CA GLY A 128 14.59 11.88 3.48
C GLY A 128 14.10 10.55 2.89
N LEU A 129 12.84 10.17 3.18
CA LEU A 129 12.20 9.01 2.56
C LEU A 129 11.69 9.36 1.16
N LYS A 130 11.71 8.37 0.26
CA LYS A 130 10.91 8.48 -0.96
C LYS A 130 9.43 8.50 -0.60
N TYR A 131 8.61 9.27 -1.33
CA TYR A 131 7.16 9.27 -1.17
C TYR A 131 6.51 8.69 -2.44
N MET A 132 5.55 7.80 -2.25
CA MET A 132 4.75 7.23 -3.35
C MET A 132 3.28 7.24 -2.97
N LYS A 133 2.47 8.05 -3.67
CA LYS A 133 1.01 8.00 -3.60
C LYS A 133 0.49 6.95 -4.57
N VAL A 134 -0.38 6.05 -4.10
CA VAL A 134 -1.01 5.01 -4.93
C VAL A 134 -2.52 5.09 -4.79
N GLY A 135 -3.21 5.27 -5.91
CA GLY A 135 -4.66 5.48 -5.93
C GLY A 135 -5.35 4.90 -7.16
N TYR A 136 -6.68 4.79 -7.08
CA TYR A 136 -7.53 4.57 -8.25
C TYR A 136 -8.91 5.19 -8.07
N ASN A 137 -9.56 5.47 -9.20
CA ASN A 137 -10.96 5.92 -9.27
C ASN A 137 -11.64 5.19 -10.44
N GLY A 138 -12.48 4.22 -10.13
CA GLY A 138 -13.01 3.32 -11.15
C GLY A 138 -11.89 2.59 -11.89
N ASN A 139 -11.78 2.80 -13.19
CA ASN A 139 -10.74 2.20 -14.04
C ASN A 139 -9.45 3.05 -14.15
N HIS A 140 -9.45 4.27 -13.62
CA HIS A 140 -8.27 5.12 -13.66
C HIS A 140 -7.36 4.82 -12.47
N ILE A 141 -6.12 4.42 -12.74
CA ILE A 141 -5.09 4.13 -11.74
C ILE A 141 -4.02 5.21 -11.74
N THR A 142 -3.49 5.51 -10.56
CA THR A 142 -2.47 6.55 -10.37
C THR A 142 -1.36 6.08 -9.43
N ILE A 143 -0.11 6.30 -9.83
CA ILE A 143 1.07 6.26 -8.96
C ILE A 143 1.80 7.58 -9.17
N ALA A 144 2.07 8.32 -8.09
CA ALA A 144 2.72 9.63 -8.15
C ALA A 144 3.72 9.79 -7.01
N ASN A 145 4.75 10.61 -7.23
CA ASN A 145 5.79 10.91 -6.24
C ASN A 145 5.45 12.13 -5.37
N SER A 146 4.29 12.72 -5.61
CA SER A 146 3.79 13.88 -4.87
C SER A 146 2.27 13.93 -4.85
N VAL A 147 1.73 14.71 -3.91
CA VAL A 147 0.30 15.04 -3.85
C VAL A 147 0.03 16.25 -4.72
N ALA A 148 -0.90 16.14 -5.67
CA ALA A 148 -1.24 17.26 -6.54
C ALA A 148 -2.06 18.32 -5.78
N GLU A 149 -1.78 19.61 -6.03
CA GLU A 149 -2.48 20.73 -5.36
C GLU A 149 -3.99 20.71 -5.59
N TRP A 150 -4.45 20.19 -6.73
CA TRP A 150 -5.86 20.10 -7.11
C TRP A 150 -6.52 18.76 -6.74
N ASP A 151 -5.78 17.86 -6.09
CA ASP A 151 -6.28 16.58 -5.59
C ASP A 151 -7.11 16.85 -4.32
N THR A 152 -8.37 17.20 -4.54
CA THR A 152 -9.26 17.70 -3.48
C THR A 152 -9.75 16.62 -2.54
N GLY A 153 -9.34 15.36 -2.66
CA GLY A 153 -9.80 14.31 -1.76
C GLY A 153 -11.31 14.36 -1.49
N ASP A 154 -11.74 13.89 -0.34
CA ASP A 154 -13.14 14.08 0.10
C ASP A 154 -13.45 15.56 0.33
N THR A 155 -14.46 16.07 -0.33
CA THR A 155 -14.94 17.45 -0.10
C THR A 155 -15.59 17.55 1.28
N PRO A 156 -15.49 18.71 1.98
CA PRO A 156 -16.12 18.91 3.29
C PRO A 156 -17.64 18.67 3.28
N ASP A 157 -18.27 18.70 2.12
CA ASP A 157 -19.72 18.66 1.94
C ASP A 157 -20.30 17.25 1.72
N GLY A 158 -19.50 16.20 1.71
CA GLY A 158 -20.03 14.86 1.61
C GLY A 158 -19.05 13.80 1.15
N TYR A 159 -19.25 12.62 1.68
CA TYR A 159 -18.61 11.40 1.24
C TYR A 159 -19.02 11.08 -0.19
N THR A 160 -18.10 11.24 -1.13
CA THR A 160 -18.29 10.82 -2.52
C THR A 160 -17.90 9.36 -2.64
N ILE A 161 -18.88 8.49 -2.95
CA ILE A 161 -18.59 7.08 -3.22
C ILE A 161 -17.74 6.99 -4.49
N THR A 162 -16.46 6.73 -4.33
CA THR A 162 -15.57 6.44 -5.44
C THR A 162 -15.84 5.03 -5.96
N PRO A 163 -16.12 4.85 -7.26
CA PRO A 163 -16.28 3.53 -7.85
C PRO A 163 -15.05 2.65 -7.58
N SER A 164 -15.29 1.47 -7.00
CA SER A 164 -14.20 0.65 -6.45
C SER A 164 -14.50 -0.84 -6.61
N PHE A 165 -13.54 -1.59 -7.16
CA PHE A 165 -13.59 -3.04 -7.29
C PHE A 165 -12.16 -3.62 -7.32
N ILE A 166 -12.06 -4.94 -7.35
CA ILE A 166 -10.77 -5.64 -7.12
C ILE A 166 -9.74 -5.41 -8.24
N SER A 167 -10.16 -5.33 -9.51
CA SER A 167 -9.23 -5.30 -10.64
C SER A 167 -8.27 -4.10 -10.63
N PRO A 168 -8.73 -2.82 -10.59
CA PRO A 168 -7.82 -1.68 -10.53
C PRO A 168 -6.95 -1.70 -9.27
N ALA A 169 -7.51 -2.16 -8.14
CA ALA A 169 -6.77 -2.25 -6.87
C ALA A 169 -5.55 -3.19 -6.99
N ILE A 170 -5.74 -4.40 -7.55
CA ILE A 170 -4.64 -5.36 -7.75
C ILE A 170 -3.65 -4.87 -8.80
N ILE A 171 -4.14 -4.28 -9.90
CA ILE A 171 -3.26 -3.79 -10.98
C ILE A 171 -2.34 -2.69 -10.45
N VAL A 172 -2.89 -1.67 -9.81
CA VAL A 172 -2.07 -0.55 -9.29
C VAL A 172 -1.16 -1.01 -8.17
N ALA A 173 -1.60 -1.91 -7.29
CA ALA A 173 -0.76 -2.47 -6.25
C ALA A 173 0.41 -3.29 -6.83
N GLY A 174 0.17 -4.12 -7.85
CA GLY A 174 1.22 -4.87 -8.54
C GLY A 174 2.24 -3.97 -9.21
N LEU A 175 1.80 -2.87 -9.83
CA LEU A 175 2.69 -1.87 -10.43
C LEU A 175 3.52 -1.14 -9.35
N ALA A 176 2.92 -0.75 -8.22
CA ALA A 176 3.63 -0.12 -7.12
C ALA A 176 4.69 -1.06 -6.54
N VAL A 177 4.36 -2.33 -6.28
CA VAL A 177 5.32 -3.36 -5.83
C VAL A 177 6.47 -3.50 -6.82
N ASN A 178 6.18 -3.58 -8.12
CA ASN A 178 7.23 -3.70 -9.14
C ASN A 178 8.15 -2.46 -9.17
N ILE A 179 7.59 -1.25 -9.09
CA ILE A 179 8.37 0.00 -9.06
C ILE A 179 9.31 0.01 -7.84
N VAL A 180 8.82 -0.38 -6.68
CA VAL A 180 9.61 -0.43 -5.43
C VAL A 180 10.75 -1.43 -5.56
N LEU A 181 10.45 -2.67 -5.96
CA LEU A 181 11.44 -3.75 -6.03
C LEU A 181 12.48 -3.57 -7.14
N THR A 182 12.15 -2.84 -8.20
CA THR A 182 13.08 -2.55 -9.32
C THR A 182 13.67 -1.14 -9.26
N GLU A 183 13.46 -0.42 -8.15
CA GLU A 183 13.99 0.92 -7.88
C GLU A 183 13.71 1.95 -9.00
N GLN A 184 12.56 1.80 -9.67
CA GLN A 184 12.19 2.72 -10.72
C GLN A 184 11.61 4.01 -10.14
N ASP A 185 11.96 5.13 -10.75
CA ASP A 185 11.32 6.43 -10.49
C ASP A 185 10.30 6.69 -11.60
N LYS A 186 9.09 6.16 -11.42
CA LYS A 186 8.03 6.25 -12.42
C LYS A 186 6.71 6.68 -11.81
N GLU A 187 6.09 7.65 -12.45
CA GLU A 187 4.70 8.00 -12.23
C GLU A 187 3.81 7.34 -13.27
N ILE A 188 2.61 6.97 -12.87
CA ILE A 188 1.60 6.31 -13.70
C ILE A 188 0.28 7.05 -13.53
N SER A 189 -0.37 7.36 -14.63
CA SER A 189 -1.74 7.88 -14.66
C SER A 189 -2.40 7.37 -15.93
N ILE A 190 -3.23 6.33 -15.81
CA ILE A 190 -3.80 5.63 -16.96
C ILE A 190 -5.18 5.04 -16.67
N ASP A 191 -6.08 5.07 -17.65
CA ASP A 191 -7.28 4.23 -17.63
C ASP A 191 -6.90 2.80 -18.06
N ILE A 192 -7.17 1.81 -17.19
CA ILE A 192 -6.80 0.41 -17.47
C ILE A 192 -7.47 -0.17 -18.72
N ASN A 193 -8.59 0.41 -19.20
CA ASN A 193 -9.19 0.00 -20.47
C ASN A 193 -8.32 0.37 -21.68
N GLU A 194 -7.44 1.37 -21.55
CA GLU A 194 -6.49 1.75 -22.61
C GLU A 194 -5.35 0.75 -22.77
N MET A 195 -5.11 -0.11 -21.75
CA MET A 195 -4.07 -1.14 -21.80
C MET A 195 -4.40 -2.28 -22.79
N TYR A 196 -5.64 -2.33 -23.29
CA TYR A 196 -6.10 -3.38 -24.23
C TYR A 196 -6.12 -2.91 -25.69
N ASN A 197 -5.71 -1.68 -25.95
CA ASN A 197 -5.56 -1.10 -27.30
C ASN A 197 -4.07 -1.00 -27.66
#